data_3a89c7c313491359b17b7b7702fd9a1b
#
_entry.id   3a89c7c313491359b17b7b7702fd9a1b
#
_cell.length_a   1.000
_cell.length_b   1.000
_cell.length_c   1.000
_cell.angle_alpha   90.00
_cell.angle_beta   90.00
_cell.angle_gamma   90.00
#
_symmetry.space_group_name_H-M   'P 1'
#
loop_
_entity.id
_entity.type
_entity.pdbx_description
1 polymer ?
#
loop_
_entity_poly.entity_id
_entity_poly.type
_entity_poly.pdbx_seq_one_letter_code
_entity_poly.pdbx_strand_id
1 'polypeptide(L)'
;MKLNYYTPFPRYENAIVVGDSAAEALAALHIYTRGLIGGDIPSMEVWHPTEKFLECTSCAMRDRPQILDAAARRIGVDYILLEDNGHKNLNPVDLKTDLEKEGFKVKVLNVQGEPIEIVERAAALYGEDAQRQAARIRRDFEVRLAQVESAPKPECVSVLTLLGIRHPVEDAVYCFAATVGAEITQDVIERLGCVNPVDVSDRLEDIKGLYRLDTKRLSDLLLVTAPSAIALCGDSAAALQFVHQALKEKPALSSCKSFRRNALLPLPWYCRPMGWRLPRVLEIWQRSLKEVSGL
;
A
#
# COMPACT_ATOMS: atom_id res chain seq x y z
N MET A 1 8.34 -25.11 -26.11
CA MET A 1 8.16 -24.71 -24.70
C MET A 1 6.70 -24.35 -24.51
N LYS A 2 5.88 -25.23 -23.92
CA LYS A 2 4.47 -24.94 -23.65
C LYS A 2 4.43 -24.05 -22.41
N LEU A 3 4.15 -22.76 -22.59
CA LEU A 3 3.82 -21.85 -21.51
C LEU A 3 2.47 -22.29 -20.92
N ASN A 4 2.50 -23.06 -19.86
CA ASN A 4 1.31 -23.33 -19.06
C ASN A 4 0.96 -22.06 -18.29
N TYR A 5 0.22 -21.16 -18.90
CA TYR A 5 -0.48 -20.09 -18.20
C TYR A 5 -1.62 -20.70 -17.39
N TYR A 6 -1.30 -21.28 -16.25
CA TYR A 6 -2.31 -21.61 -15.27
C TYR A 6 -2.56 -20.34 -14.46
N THR A 7 -3.41 -19.46 -14.97
CA THR A 7 -4.07 -18.46 -14.15
C THR A 7 -5.15 -19.19 -13.38
N PRO A 8 -5.05 -19.30 -12.05
CA PRO A 8 -6.15 -19.89 -11.28
C PRO A 8 -7.42 -19.07 -11.55
N PHE A 9 -8.53 -19.76 -11.77
CA PHE A 9 -9.82 -19.08 -11.88
C PHE A 9 -10.07 -18.30 -10.59
N PRO A 10 -10.54 -17.05 -10.70
CA PRO A 10 -10.90 -16.29 -9.52
C PRO A 10 -11.94 -17.03 -8.70
N ARG A 11 -11.70 -17.14 -7.40
CA ARG A 11 -12.64 -17.70 -6.44
C ARG A 11 -13.36 -16.56 -5.74
N TYR A 12 -14.67 -16.60 -5.75
CA TYR A 12 -15.51 -15.61 -5.07
C TYR A 12 -16.05 -16.20 -3.78
N GLU A 13 -15.85 -15.49 -2.67
CA GLU A 13 -16.35 -15.86 -1.35
C GLU A 13 -17.49 -14.94 -0.95
N ASN A 14 -18.58 -15.51 -0.46
CA ASN A 14 -19.69 -14.74 0.09
C ASN A 14 -19.36 -14.28 1.51
N ALA A 15 -18.41 -13.35 1.61
CA ALA A 15 -17.84 -12.88 2.86
C ALA A 15 -17.56 -11.37 2.84
N ILE A 16 -17.40 -10.80 4.03
CA ILE A 16 -16.77 -9.48 4.23
C ILE A 16 -15.41 -9.72 4.85
N VAL A 17 -14.39 -9.05 4.33
CA VAL A 17 -13.07 -8.99 4.95
C VAL A 17 -12.89 -7.64 5.67
N VAL A 18 -12.30 -7.69 6.86
CA VAL A 18 -11.99 -6.51 7.67
C VAL A 18 -10.48 -6.47 7.90
N GLY A 19 -9.82 -5.53 7.26
CA GLY A 19 -8.37 -5.31 7.30
C GLY A 19 -7.70 -5.43 5.94
N ASP A 20 -6.75 -4.54 5.70
CA ASP A 20 -6.05 -4.39 4.42
C ASP A 20 -5.09 -5.54 4.13
N SER A 21 -4.34 -6.00 5.14
CA SER A 21 -3.39 -7.10 4.98
C SER A 21 -4.10 -8.42 4.66
N ALA A 22 -5.24 -8.67 5.29
CA ALA A 22 -6.07 -9.82 5.00
C ALA A 22 -6.61 -9.77 3.57
N ALA A 23 -7.13 -8.62 3.12
CA ALA A 23 -7.64 -8.42 1.77
C ALA A 23 -6.54 -8.62 0.72
N GLU A 24 -5.36 -8.08 0.92
CA GLU A 24 -4.22 -8.22 0.00
C GLU A 24 -3.69 -9.67 -0.05
N ALA A 25 -3.69 -10.39 1.08
CA ALA A 25 -3.32 -11.79 1.09
C ALA A 25 -4.32 -12.66 0.29
N LEU A 26 -5.62 -12.38 0.40
CA LEU A 26 -6.64 -13.01 -0.42
C LEU A 26 -6.48 -12.68 -1.91
N ALA A 27 -6.18 -11.42 -2.23
CA ALA A 27 -5.91 -10.99 -3.60
C ALA A 27 -4.76 -11.74 -4.24
N ALA A 28 -3.67 -11.97 -3.50
CA ALA A 28 -2.54 -12.78 -3.96
C ALA A 28 -2.96 -14.20 -4.36
N LEU A 29 -3.94 -14.76 -3.64
CA LEU A 29 -4.51 -16.09 -3.89
C LEU A 29 -5.63 -16.09 -4.94
N HIS A 30 -5.94 -14.95 -5.56
CA HIS A 30 -7.10 -14.77 -6.44
C HIS A 30 -8.44 -15.12 -5.76
N ILE A 31 -8.53 -14.86 -4.46
CA ILE A 31 -9.75 -15.00 -3.68
C ILE A 31 -10.35 -13.61 -3.47
N TYR A 32 -11.57 -13.43 -3.87
CA TYR A 32 -12.29 -12.15 -3.82
C TYR A 32 -13.49 -12.24 -2.90
N THR A 33 -13.78 -11.18 -2.18
CA THR A 33 -14.90 -11.12 -1.25
C THR A 33 -15.95 -10.11 -1.70
N ARG A 34 -17.17 -10.24 -1.19
CA ARG A 34 -18.27 -9.33 -1.51
C ARG A 34 -18.14 -7.96 -0.90
N GLY A 35 -17.43 -7.85 0.20
CA GLY A 35 -17.21 -6.57 0.88
C GLY A 35 -15.87 -6.47 1.54
N LEU A 36 -15.36 -5.24 1.63
CA LEU A 36 -14.15 -4.86 2.32
C LEU A 36 -14.44 -3.72 3.30
N ILE A 37 -13.95 -3.87 4.52
CA ILE A 37 -13.70 -2.79 5.46
C ILE A 37 -12.18 -2.69 5.61
N GLY A 38 -11.61 -1.60 5.11
CA GLY A 38 -10.16 -1.42 5.01
C GLY A 38 -9.85 -0.01 4.54
N GLY A 39 -8.73 0.21 3.86
CA GLY A 39 -8.40 1.49 3.26
C GLY A 39 -7.98 2.54 4.28
N ASP A 40 -7.28 2.12 5.34
CA ASP A 40 -6.72 3.04 6.32
C ASP A 40 -5.64 3.96 5.74
N ILE A 41 -5.09 3.57 4.58
CA ILE A 41 -4.17 4.38 3.79
C ILE A 41 -4.95 4.98 2.62
N PRO A 42 -4.85 6.29 2.38
CA PRO A 42 -5.52 6.94 1.28
C PRO A 42 -5.29 6.22 -0.07
N SER A 43 -6.35 5.98 -0.82
CA SER A 43 -6.38 5.25 -2.10
C SER A 43 -6.19 3.73 -2.03
N MET A 44 -6.07 3.11 -0.86
CA MET A 44 -6.01 1.64 -0.75
C MET A 44 -7.27 0.97 -1.30
N GLU A 45 -8.44 1.54 -1.06
CA GLU A 45 -9.73 1.02 -1.53
C GLU A 45 -9.79 0.84 -3.04
N VAL A 46 -9.00 1.61 -3.81
CA VAL A 46 -8.95 1.51 -5.28
C VAL A 46 -8.20 0.25 -5.74
N TRP A 47 -7.37 -0.33 -4.88
CA TRP A 47 -6.49 -1.44 -5.22
C TRP A 47 -7.00 -2.80 -4.74
N HIS A 48 -7.99 -2.81 -3.86
CA HIS A 48 -8.52 -4.05 -3.33
C HIS A 48 -9.45 -4.74 -4.33
N PRO A 49 -9.18 -5.98 -4.68
CA PRO A 49 -10.02 -6.78 -5.56
C PRO A 49 -11.23 -7.30 -4.79
N THR A 50 -12.15 -6.43 -4.50
CA THR A 50 -13.41 -6.77 -3.84
C THR A 50 -14.59 -6.25 -4.65
N GLU A 51 -15.74 -6.85 -4.48
CA GLU A 51 -16.95 -6.42 -5.16
C GLU A 51 -17.41 -5.04 -4.66
N LYS A 52 -17.20 -4.76 -3.37
CA LYS A 52 -17.65 -3.51 -2.77
C LYS A 52 -16.78 -3.08 -1.58
N PHE A 53 -16.23 -1.88 -1.66
CA PHE A 53 -15.68 -1.18 -0.49
C PHE A 53 -16.83 -0.65 0.38
N LEU A 54 -16.78 -0.91 1.67
CA LEU A 54 -17.86 -0.57 2.60
C LEU A 54 -17.54 0.64 3.47
N GLU A 55 -16.39 0.63 4.13
CA GLU A 55 -15.95 1.69 5.04
C GLU A 55 -14.45 1.53 5.37
N CYS A 56 -13.81 2.56 5.92
CA CYS A 56 -12.48 2.45 6.49
C CYS A 56 -12.50 1.70 7.82
N THR A 57 -11.40 0.99 8.16
CA THR A 57 -11.30 0.20 9.40
C THR A 57 -11.48 1.08 10.63
N SER A 58 -10.83 2.24 10.69
CA SER A 58 -10.97 3.19 11.80
C SER A 58 -12.41 3.63 12.01
N CYS A 59 -13.12 3.99 10.93
CA CYS A 59 -14.51 4.41 11.00
C CYS A 59 -15.43 3.27 11.45
N ALA A 60 -15.24 2.08 10.90
CA ALA A 60 -16.05 0.92 11.25
C ALA A 60 -15.85 0.45 12.70
N MET A 61 -14.66 0.64 13.26
CA MET A 61 -14.37 0.21 14.63
C MET A 61 -14.74 1.26 15.70
N ARG A 62 -14.71 2.55 15.38
CA ARG A 62 -14.90 3.65 16.35
C ARG A 62 -16.20 4.39 16.13
N ASP A 63 -16.39 4.92 14.93
CA ASP A 63 -17.43 5.91 14.68
C ASP A 63 -18.74 5.28 14.20
N ARG A 64 -18.65 4.16 13.51
CA ARG A 64 -19.79 3.49 12.86
C ARG A 64 -19.75 1.97 12.98
N PRO A 65 -19.69 1.42 14.22
CA PRO A 65 -19.54 -0.03 14.42
C PRO A 65 -20.70 -0.84 13.81
N GLN A 66 -21.89 -0.24 13.68
CA GLN A 66 -23.07 -0.89 13.10
C GLN A 66 -22.94 -1.12 11.57
N ILE A 67 -21.97 -0.52 10.89
CA ILE A 67 -21.83 -0.69 9.42
C ILE A 67 -21.54 -2.12 9.07
N LEU A 68 -20.67 -2.79 9.81
CA LEU A 68 -20.29 -4.18 9.52
C LEU A 68 -21.49 -5.12 9.68
N ASP A 69 -22.22 -5.03 10.80
CA ASP A 69 -23.42 -5.83 11.04
C ASP A 69 -24.50 -5.56 9.99
N ALA A 70 -24.82 -4.31 9.73
CA ALA A 70 -25.83 -3.93 8.75
C ALA A 70 -25.46 -4.41 7.33
N ALA A 71 -24.20 -4.29 6.93
CA ALA A 71 -23.72 -4.75 5.64
C ALA A 71 -23.76 -6.28 5.54
N ALA A 72 -23.28 -6.98 6.58
CA ALA A 72 -23.26 -8.43 6.63
C ALA A 72 -24.67 -9.03 6.53
N ARG A 73 -25.65 -8.50 7.24
CA ARG A 73 -27.04 -8.92 7.16
C ARG A 73 -27.67 -8.60 5.79
N ARG A 74 -27.42 -7.40 5.26
CA ARG A 74 -27.96 -7.00 3.95
C ARG A 74 -27.43 -7.85 2.81
N ILE A 75 -26.15 -8.19 2.84
CA ILE A 75 -25.48 -9.02 1.83
C ILE A 75 -25.83 -10.50 2.03
N GLY A 76 -26.12 -10.92 3.27
CA GLY A 76 -26.34 -12.32 3.62
C GLY A 76 -25.06 -13.13 3.51
N VAL A 77 -23.98 -12.65 4.16
CA VAL A 77 -22.67 -13.31 4.07
C VAL A 77 -22.62 -14.65 4.82
N ASP A 78 -21.80 -15.56 4.31
CA ASP A 78 -21.58 -16.87 4.95
C ASP A 78 -20.64 -16.76 6.17
N TYR A 79 -19.73 -15.79 6.14
CA TYR A 79 -18.81 -15.49 7.23
C TYR A 79 -18.19 -14.09 7.10
N ILE A 80 -17.57 -13.64 8.20
CA ILE A 80 -16.74 -12.44 8.25
C ILE A 80 -15.30 -12.88 8.52
N LEU A 81 -14.33 -12.37 7.74
CA LEU A 81 -12.91 -12.58 7.97
C LEU A 81 -12.33 -11.35 8.65
N LEU A 82 -11.84 -11.50 9.86
CA LEU A 82 -11.18 -10.45 10.62
C LEU A 82 -9.66 -10.59 10.56
N GLU A 83 -8.99 -9.48 10.32
CA GLU A 83 -7.55 -9.37 10.49
C GLU A 83 -7.19 -9.34 11.97
N ASP A 84 -6.14 -10.08 12.37
CA ASP A 84 -5.44 -9.90 13.64
C ASP A 84 -4.07 -9.30 13.37
N ASN A 85 -3.95 -7.98 13.54
CA ASN A 85 -2.72 -7.24 13.30
C ASN A 85 -1.83 -7.11 14.55
N GLY A 86 -2.27 -7.60 15.70
CA GLY A 86 -1.55 -7.57 16.97
C GLY A 86 -1.46 -6.20 17.64
N HIS A 87 -2.10 -5.16 17.07
CA HIS A 87 -2.09 -3.84 17.67
C HIS A 87 -3.07 -3.76 18.86
N LYS A 88 -2.72 -2.97 19.86
CA LYS A 88 -3.60 -2.75 21.04
C LYS A 88 -4.85 -1.93 20.71
N ASN A 89 -4.79 -1.13 19.66
CA ASN A 89 -5.87 -0.26 19.21
C ASN A 89 -6.18 -0.56 17.74
N LEU A 90 -7.45 -0.53 17.39
CA LEU A 90 -7.91 -0.79 16.01
C LEU A 90 -7.48 -2.16 15.46
N ASN A 91 -7.54 -3.19 16.29
CA ASN A 91 -7.34 -4.55 15.82
C ASN A 91 -8.70 -5.17 15.44
N PRO A 92 -8.96 -5.48 14.16
CA PRO A 92 -10.25 -6.03 13.75
C PRO A 92 -10.70 -7.27 14.51
N VAL A 93 -9.76 -8.09 15.01
CA VAL A 93 -10.10 -9.28 15.81
C VAL A 93 -10.87 -8.96 17.08
N ASP A 94 -10.79 -7.74 17.60
CA ASP A 94 -11.53 -7.31 18.80
C ASP A 94 -13.05 -7.35 18.58
N LEU A 95 -13.52 -7.28 17.33
CA LEU A 95 -14.94 -7.39 16.97
C LEU A 95 -15.48 -8.83 17.03
N LYS A 96 -14.60 -9.84 17.13
CA LYS A 96 -14.97 -11.25 16.99
C LYS A 96 -16.08 -11.67 17.95
N THR A 97 -15.90 -11.40 19.23
CA THR A 97 -16.84 -11.86 20.28
C THR A 97 -18.25 -11.29 20.09
N ASP A 98 -18.35 -10.03 19.68
CA ASP A 98 -19.65 -9.39 19.51
C ASP A 98 -20.33 -9.86 18.20
N LEU A 99 -19.58 -10.04 17.13
CA LEU A 99 -20.11 -10.60 15.89
C LEU A 99 -20.61 -12.06 16.06
N GLU A 100 -19.89 -12.88 16.85
CA GLU A 100 -20.31 -14.24 17.16
C GLU A 100 -21.59 -14.27 18.01
N LYS A 101 -21.74 -13.34 18.98
CA LYS A 101 -23.02 -13.18 19.75
C LYS A 101 -24.18 -12.77 18.86
N GLU A 102 -23.93 -11.96 17.84
CA GLU A 102 -24.92 -11.56 16.82
C GLU A 102 -25.24 -12.67 15.80
N GLY A 103 -24.61 -13.84 15.94
CA GLY A 103 -24.87 -15.02 15.14
C GLY A 103 -24.04 -15.12 13.84
N PHE A 104 -23.05 -14.29 13.65
CA PHE A 104 -22.17 -14.38 12.50
C PHE A 104 -21.10 -15.47 12.68
N LYS A 105 -20.78 -16.16 11.62
CA LYS A 105 -19.60 -17.02 11.55
C LYS A 105 -18.37 -16.15 11.32
N VAL A 106 -17.36 -16.27 12.17
CA VAL A 106 -16.15 -15.46 12.09
C VAL A 106 -14.94 -16.35 11.83
N LYS A 107 -14.12 -15.94 10.87
CA LYS A 107 -12.75 -16.44 10.68
C LYS A 107 -11.75 -15.36 11.08
N VAL A 108 -10.58 -15.76 11.53
CA VAL A 108 -9.49 -14.83 11.89
C VAL A 108 -8.27 -15.18 11.07
N LEU A 109 -7.62 -14.14 10.51
CA LEU A 109 -6.33 -14.24 9.85
C LEU A 109 -5.30 -13.41 10.63
N ASN A 110 -4.33 -14.09 11.23
CA ASN A 110 -3.18 -13.40 11.82
C ASN A 110 -2.29 -12.85 10.71
N VAL A 111 -2.08 -11.53 10.71
CA VAL A 111 -1.29 -10.80 9.70
C VAL A 111 0.03 -10.27 10.24
N GLN A 112 0.48 -10.76 11.40
CA GLN A 112 1.78 -10.43 11.96
C GLN A 112 2.89 -11.25 11.28
N GLY A 113 4.12 -10.73 11.25
CA GLY A 113 5.28 -11.40 10.68
C GLY A 113 5.55 -11.02 9.21
N GLU A 114 6.22 -11.92 8.52
CA GLU A 114 6.64 -11.67 7.13
C GLU A 114 5.47 -11.71 6.15
N PRO A 115 5.44 -10.81 5.16
CA PRO A 115 4.33 -10.68 4.23
C PRO A 115 3.96 -11.99 3.50
N ILE A 116 4.95 -12.78 3.13
CA ILE A 116 4.70 -14.04 2.42
C ILE A 116 4.06 -15.10 3.33
N GLU A 117 4.35 -15.08 4.63
CA GLU A 117 3.74 -15.98 5.60
C GLU A 117 2.26 -15.66 5.81
N ILE A 118 1.87 -14.39 5.67
CA ILE A 118 0.47 -13.98 5.73
C ILE A 118 -0.32 -14.66 4.60
N VAL A 119 0.23 -14.68 3.39
CA VAL A 119 -0.38 -15.36 2.23
C VAL A 119 -0.54 -16.86 2.50
N GLU A 120 0.44 -17.52 3.12
CA GLU A 120 0.35 -18.94 3.48
C GLU A 120 -0.70 -19.22 4.56
N ARG A 121 -0.75 -18.36 5.59
CA ARG A 121 -1.80 -18.46 6.62
C ARG A 121 -3.19 -18.24 6.03
N ALA A 122 -3.33 -17.27 5.13
CA ALA A 122 -4.58 -17.09 4.39
C ALA A 122 -4.94 -18.35 3.60
N ALA A 123 -3.99 -18.91 2.84
CA ALA A 123 -4.21 -20.11 2.05
C ALA A 123 -4.68 -21.32 2.89
N ALA A 124 -4.17 -21.46 4.12
CA ALA A 124 -4.60 -22.54 5.03
C ALA A 124 -6.10 -22.48 5.37
N LEU A 125 -6.73 -21.30 5.33
CA LEU A 125 -8.16 -21.13 5.55
C LEU A 125 -9.03 -21.57 4.37
N TYR A 126 -8.44 -21.75 3.17
CA TYR A 126 -9.17 -21.96 1.92
C TYR A 126 -8.85 -23.29 1.20
N GLY A 127 -8.07 -24.16 1.84
CA GLY A 127 -7.83 -25.53 1.42
C GLY A 127 -6.64 -25.72 0.47
N GLU A 128 -6.47 -26.94 -0.01
CA GLU A 128 -5.26 -27.39 -0.70
C GLU A 128 -4.91 -26.61 -1.99
N ASP A 129 -5.91 -26.19 -2.78
CA ASP A 129 -5.64 -25.42 -3.99
C ASP A 129 -5.02 -24.05 -3.68
N ALA A 130 -5.53 -23.38 -2.65
CA ALA A 130 -4.97 -22.12 -2.16
C ALA A 130 -3.55 -22.33 -1.59
N GLN A 131 -3.32 -23.42 -0.86
CA GLN A 131 -1.98 -23.77 -0.34
C GLN A 131 -0.98 -24.04 -1.48
N ARG A 132 -1.39 -24.74 -2.53
CA ARG A 132 -0.55 -24.93 -3.73
C ARG A 132 -0.23 -23.58 -4.41
N GLN A 133 -1.18 -22.68 -4.45
CA GLN A 133 -0.96 -21.34 -4.99
C GLN A 133 0.01 -20.53 -4.12
N ALA A 134 -0.17 -20.54 -2.80
CA ALA A 134 0.73 -19.87 -1.85
C ALA A 134 2.18 -20.35 -1.99
N ALA A 135 2.38 -21.67 -2.12
CA ALA A 135 3.72 -22.26 -2.32
C ALA A 135 4.38 -21.80 -3.64
N ARG A 136 3.60 -21.49 -4.69
CA ARG A 136 4.12 -20.91 -5.93
C ARG A 136 4.50 -19.45 -5.74
N ILE A 137 3.64 -18.68 -5.07
CA ILE A 137 3.88 -17.27 -4.74
C ILE A 137 5.13 -17.13 -3.89
N ARG A 138 5.32 -17.97 -2.86
CA ARG A 138 6.53 -17.99 -2.03
C ARG A 138 7.79 -18.19 -2.88
N ARG A 139 7.81 -19.20 -3.75
CA ARG A 139 8.98 -19.46 -4.61
C ARG A 139 9.30 -18.28 -5.53
N ASP A 140 8.27 -17.69 -6.16
CA ASP A 140 8.48 -16.52 -7.03
C ASP A 140 8.97 -15.31 -6.23
N PHE A 141 8.41 -15.11 -5.04
CA PHE A 141 8.81 -14.05 -4.11
C PHE A 141 10.29 -14.18 -3.71
N GLU A 142 10.71 -15.36 -3.25
CA GLU A 142 12.08 -15.62 -2.79
C GLU A 142 13.10 -15.47 -3.93
N VAL A 143 12.81 -16.02 -5.10
CA VAL A 143 13.69 -15.89 -6.28
C VAL A 143 13.85 -14.44 -6.70
N ARG A 144 12.76 -13.69 -6.82
CA ARG A 144 12.81 -12.28 -7.22
C ARG A 144 13.48 -11.41 -6.17
N LEU A 145 13.18 -11.63 -4.89
CA LEU A 145 13.80 -10.88 -3.81
C LEU A 145 15.32 -11.07 -3.82
N ALA A 146 15.79 -12.30 -3.92
CA ALA A 146 17.22 -12.61 -4.00
C ALA A 146 17.88 -11.95 -5.23
N GLN A 147 17.20 -11.92 -6.38
CA GLN A 147 17.70 -11.25 -7.60
C GLN A 147 17.88 -9.74 -7.39
N VAL A 148 16.89 -9.08 -6.76
CA VAL A 148 16.96 -7.65 -6.50
C VAL A 148 18.02 -7.33 -5.45
N GLU A 149 18.11 -8.11 -4.38
CA GLU A 149 19.06 -7.88 -3.28
C GLU A 149 20.53 -8.12 -3.71
N SER A 150 20.75 -9.06 -4.64
CA SER A 150 22.09 -9.31 -5.21
C SER A 150 22.51 -8.32 -6.30
N ALA A 151 21.58 -7.56 -6.85
CA ALA A 151 21.89 -6.58 -7.89
C ALA A 151 22.53 -5.33 -7.30
N PRO A 152 23.45 -4.65 -8.03
CA PRO A 152 24.05 -3.39 -7.57
C PRO A 152 22.99 -2.39 -7.14
N LYS A 153 23.15 -1.78 -5.98
CA LYS A 153 22.23 -0.77 -5.47
C LYS A 153 22.49 0.59 -6.15
N PRO A 154 21.46 1.46 -6.26
CA PRO A 154 21.67 2.85 -6.66
C PRO A 154 22.64 3.54 -5.69
N GLU A 155 23.55 4.37 -6.19
CA GLU A 155 24.45 5.12 -5.31
C GLU A 155 23.69 6.21 -4.53
N CYS A 156 23.73 6.16 -3.19
CA CYS A 156 23.23 7.14 -2.22
C CYS A 156 22.23 8.18 -2.78
N VAL A 157 21.08 7.69 -3.24
CA VAL A 157 20.07 8.56 -3.84
C VAL A 157 19.11 9.05 -2.75
N SER A 158 19.01 10.38 -2.61
CA SER A 158 17.95 10.98 -1.80
C SER A 158 16.67 11.00 -2.61
N VAL A 159 15.63 10.29 -2.14
CA VAL A 159 14.35 10.13 -2.83
C VAL A 159 13.23 10.74 -2.03
N LEU A 160 12.64 11.82 -2.57
CA LEU A 160 11.39 12.36 -2.04
C LEU A 160 10.21 11.57 -2.63
N THR A 161 9.41 10.94 -1.79
CA THR A 161 8.20 10.25 -2.22
C THR A 161 6.99 11.15 -2.09
N LEU A 162 6.30 11.39 -3.19
CA LEU A 162 5.03 12.11 -3.24
C LEU A 162 3.90 11.13 -3.58
N LEU A 163 2.87 11.11 -2.74
CA LEU A 163 1.64 10.35 -2.97
C LEU A 163 0.55 11.30 -3.48
N GLY A 164 0.19 11.17 -4.75
CA GLY A 164 -0.96 11.86 -5.33
C GLY A 164 -2.24 11.08 -5.11
N ILE A 165 -3.31 11.78 -4.76
CA ILE A 165 -4.65 11.22 -4.56
C ILE A 165 -5.66 12.11 -5.26
N ARG A 166 -6.53 11.50 -6.06
CA ARG A 166 -7.71 12.15 -6.60
C ARG A 166 -8.94 11.69 -5.86
N HIS A 167 -9.63 12.62 -5.21
CA HIS A 167 -10.86 12.29 -4.50
C HIS A 167 -11.99 11.98 -5.51
N PRO A 168 -12.62 10.81 -5.43
CA PRO A 168 -13.55 10.37 -6.48
C PRO A 168 -14.86 11.16 -6.54
N VAL A 169 -15.24 11.81 -5.43
CA VAL A 169 -16.53 12.52 -5.31
C VAL A 169 -16.36 14.04 -5.42
N GLU A 170 -15.30 14.59 -4.85
CA GLU A 170 -15.10 16.05 -4.74
C GLU A 170 -14.33 16.64 -5.91
N ASP A 171 -13.87 15.82 -6.86
CA ASP A 171 -12.92 16.20 -7.93
C ASP A 171 -11.68 16.96 -7.40
N ALA A 172 -11.39 16.75 -6.12
CA ALA A 172 -10.26 17.36 -5.44
C ALA A 172 -9.00 16.51 -5.62
N VAL A 173 -7.87 17.19 -5.75
CA VAL A 173 -6.56 16.56 -5.87
C VAL A 173 -5.76 16.88 -4.62
N TYR A 174 -5.18 15.85 -4.02
CA TYR A 174 -4.33 15.95 -2.83
C TYR A 174 -2.94 15.44 -3.14
N CYS A 175 -1.94 16.00 -2.45
CA CYS A 175 -0.57 15.52 -2.51
C CYS A 175 -0.02 15.40 -1.09
N PHE A 176 0.67 14.30 -0.83
CA PHE A 176 1.32 14.04 0.46
C PHE A 176 2.78 13.69 0.22
N ALA A 177 3.66 14.09 1.13
CA ALA A 177 5.02 13.56 1.20
C ALA A 177 5.07 12.43 2.23
N ALA A 178 5.73 11.33 1.90
CA ALA A 178 6.06 10.30 2.87
C ALA A 178 7.25 10.77 3.73
N THR A 179 7.10 10.71 5.05
CA THR A 179 8.15 11.06 6.02
C THR A 179 9.04 9.86 6.33
N VAL A 180 10.15 10.08 7.00
CA VAL A 180 10.97 8.99 7.55
C VAL A 180 10.12 8.16 8.52
N GLY A 181 10.13 6.83 8.34
CA GLY A 181 9.31 5.91 9.12
C GLY A 181 7.86 5.78 8.65
N ALA A 182 7.45 6.46 7.57
CA ALA A 182 6.13 6.24 6.97
C ALA A 182 5.96 4.80 6.53
N GLU A 183 4.78 4.23 6.72
CA GLU A 183 4.47 2.87 6.24
C GLU A 183 4.54 2.77 4.71
N ILE A 184 4.37 3.90 4.01
CA ILE A 184 4.43 3.96 2.55
C ILE A 184 5.86 4.13 2.08
N THR A 185 6.33 3.18 1.30
CA THR A 185 7.62 3.15 0.59
C THR A 185 8.89 3.13 1.45
N GLN A 186 8.82 3.26 2.77
CA GLN A 186 10.02 3.25 3.62
C GLN A 186 10.84 1.97 3.47
N ASP A 187 10.19 0.79 3.51
CA ASP A 187 10.87 -0.50 3.30
C ASP A 187 11.60 -0.57 1.94
N VAL A 188 11.01 0.05 0.90
CA VAL A 188 11.61 0.08 -0.45
C VAL A 188 12.86 0.98 -0.46
N ILE A 189 12.76 2.16 0.13
CA ILE A 189 13.84 3.14 0.20
C ILE A 189 15.03 2.54 0.97
N GLU A 190 14.79 1.95 2.13
CA GLU A 190 15.82 1.34 2.98
C GLU A 190 16.50 0.14 2.30
N ARG A 191 15.72 -0.77 1.73
CA ARG A 191 16.27 -1.96 1.05
C ARG A 191 17.12 -1.60 -0.17
N LEU A 192 16.79 -0.51 -0.85
CA LEU A 192 17.59 0.00 -1.97
C LEU A 192 18.81 0.83 -1.51
N GLY A 193 18.98 1.06 -0.22
CA GLY A 193 20.06 1.89 0.31
C GLY A 193 19.91 3.38 -0.01
N CYS A 194 18.68 3.81 -0.29
CA CYS A 194 18.34 5.20 -0.52
C CYS A 194 18.00 5.91 0.80
N VAL A 195 17.90 7.24 0.74
CA VAL A 195 17.57 8.08 1.89
C VAL A 195 16.27 8.83 1.61
N ASN A 196 15.33 8.76 2.56
CA ASN A 196 14.19 9.65 2.57
C ASN A 196 14.61 10.98 3.22
N PRO A 197 14.57 12.12 2.50
CA PRO A 197 15.04 13.39 3.03
C PRO A 197 14.01 14.12 3.91
N VAL A 198 12.82 13.55 4.11
CA VAL A 198 11.73 14.21 4.82
C VAL A 198 11.70 13.73 6.27
N ASP A 199 12.44 14.43 7.11
CA ASP A 199 12.38 14.29 8.56
C ASP A 199 11.49 15.41 9.12
N VAL A 200 10.30 15.07 9.56
CA VAL A 200 9.30 16.02 10.08
C VAL A 200 8.95 15.63 11.51
N SER A 201 9.96 15.38 12.33
CA SER A 201 9.79 14.91 13.70
C SER A 201 9.02 15.88 14.61
N ASP A 202 8.89 17.17 14.24
CA ASP A 202 8.36 18.21 15.14
C ASP A 202 7.06 18.89 14.67
N ARG A 203 6.51 18.54 13.53
CA ARG A 203 5.37 19.30 13.01
C ARG A 203 4.38 18.37 12.32
N LEU A 204 3.25 18.09 12.90
CA LEU A 204 2.04 17.97 12.12
C LEU A 204 1.11 16.84 12.44
N GLU A 205 -0.11 17.11 12.08
CA GLU A 205 -1.24 16.26 11.72
C GLU A 205 -0.80 15.15 10.77
N ASP A 206 -0.08 14.16 11.31
CA ASP A 206 0.51 13.07 10.58
C ASP A 206 -0.51 11.92 10.53
N ILE A 207 -1.00 11.64 9.34
CA ILE A 207 -1.78 10.44 9.11
C ILE A 207 -0.78 9.36 8.66
N LYS A 208 -0.32 8.53 9.59
CA LYS A 208 0.56 7.37 9.30
C LYS A 208 1.86 7.72 8.53
N GLY A 209 2.51 8.82 8.90
CA GLY A 209 3.74 9.25 8.25
C GLY A 209 3.52 9.95 6.91
N LEU A 210 2.33 10.45 6.65
CA LEU A 210 2.02 11.22 5.44
C LEU A 210 1.78 12.69 5.76
N TYR A 211 2.63 13.54 5.20
CA TYR A 211 2.54 14.98 5.35
C TYR A 211 1.75 15.62 4.21
N ARG A 212 0.59 16.20 4.48
CA ARG A 212 -0.23 16.88 3.47
C ARG A 212 0.45 18.14 2.97
N LEU A 213 0.58 18.25 1.65
CA LEU A 213 1.21 19.36 0.96
C LEU A 213 0.16 20.26 0.27
N ASP A 214 0.36 21.56 0.41
CA ASP A 214 -0.04 22.56 -0.57
C ASP A 214 1.16 22.91 -1.46
N THR A 215 0.95 23.74 -2.47
CA THR A 215 2.02 24.11 -3.42
C THR A 215 3.19 24.84 -2.76
N LYS A 216 2.90 25.69 -1.78
CA LYS A 216 3.92 26.45 -1.04
C LYS A 216 4.78 25.51 -0.19
N ARG A 217 4.12 24.63 0.58
CA ARG A 217 4.82 23.62 1.41
C ARG A 217 5.68 22.69 0.57
N LEU A 218 5.17 22.26 -0.60
CA LEU A 218 5.96 21.47 -1.54
C LEU A 218 7.17 22.23 -2.04
N SER A 219 7.02 23.51 -2.40
CA SER A 219 8.13 24.35 -2.85
C SER A 219 9.19 24.50 -1.78
N ASP A 220 8.81 24.74 -0.55
CA ASP A 220 9.73 24.89 0.58
C ASP A 220 10.42 23.56 0.90
N LEU A 221 9.69 22.45 0.88
CA LEU A 221 10.24 21.11 1.08
C LEU A 221 11.29 20.76 0.01
N LEU A 222 11.01 21.01 -1.26
CA LEU A 222 11.92 20.76 -2.37
C LEU A 222 13.22 21.59 -2.27
N LEU A 223 13.15 22.83 -1.81
CA LEU A 223 14.33 23.67 -1.60
C LEU A 223 15.18 23.18 -0.43
N VAL A 224 14.55 22.81 0.67
CA VAL A 224 15.25 22.37 1.89
C VAL A 224 15.88 20.99 1.67
N THR A 225 15.14 20.06 1.09
CA THR A 225 15.61 18.66 0.95
C THR A 225 16.48 18.43 -0.27
N ALA A 226 16.34 19.27 -1.32
CA ALA A 226 17.06 19.15 -2.59
C ALA A 226 17.21 17.69 -3.10
N PRO A 227 16.12 16.92 -3.24
CA PRO A 227 16.19 15.50 -3.48
C PRO A 227 16.86 15.19 -4.82
N SER A 228 17.54 14.03 -4.89
CA SER A 228 18.16 13.56 -6.13
C SER A 228 17.11 13.02 -7.12
N ALA A 229 16.04 12.43 -6.60
CA ALA A 229 14.90 11.95 -7.37
C ALA A 229 13.59 12.23 -6.62
N ILE A 230 12.50 12.32 -7.37
CA ILE A 230 11.13 12.45 -6.83
C ILE A 230 10.33 11.26 -7.35
N ALA A 231 9.91 10.40 -6.44
CA ALA A 231 9.00 9.29 -6.74
C ALA A 231 7.56 9.79 -6.69
N LEU A 232 6.84 9.64 -7.80
CA LEU A 232 5.43 10.01 -7.95
C LEU A 232 4.57 8.74 -7.81
N CYS A 233 3.98 8.55 -6.63
CA CYS A 233 3.21 7.37 -6.27
C CYS A 233 1.70 7.65 -6.25
N GLY A 234 0.88 6.61 -6.23
CA GLY A 234 -0.58 6.71 -6.28
C GLY A 234 -1.06 7.23 -7.62
N ASP A 235 -1.88 8.28 -7.64
CA ASP A 235 -2.15 9.04 -8.85
C ASP A 235 -0.93 9.92 -9.18
N SER A 236 -0.02 9.36 -9.98
CA SER A 236 1.22 10.07 -10.35
C SER A 236 0.95 11.35 -11.15
N ALA A 237 -0.15 11.42 -11.90
CA ALA A 237 -0.54 12.62 -12.61
C ALA A 237 -0.98 13.74 -11.65
N ALA A 238 -1.70 13.37 -10.59
CA ALA A 238 -2.06 14.27 -9.50
C ALA A 238 -0.81 14.82 -8.80
N ALA A 239 0.12 13.94 -8.40
CA ALA A 239 1.38 14.36 -7.79
C ALA A 239 2.20 15.27 -8.71
N LEU A 240 2.29 14.94 -9.99
CA LEU A 240 2.99 15.74 -10.99
C LEU A 240 2.37 17.12 -11.18
N GLN A 241 1.05 17.25 -11.07
CA GLN A 241 0.34 18.54 -11.13
C GLN A 241 0.82 19.48 -10.02
N PHE A 242 0.98 18.98 -8.78
CA PHE A 242 1.52 19.79 -7.67
C PHE A 242 2.97 20.20 -7.93
N VAL A 243 3.79 19.31 -8.44
CA VAL A 243 5.19 19.60 -8.79
C VAL A 243 5.27 20.70 -9.87
N HIS A 244 4.46 20.62 -10.92
CA HIS A 244 4.41 21.64 -11.97
C HIS A 244 3.94 22.99 -11.44
N GLN A 245 2.94 23.00 -10.55
CA GLN A 245 2.48 24.24 -9.93
C GLN A 245 3.55 24.86 -9.04
N ALA A 246 4.25 24.06 -8.24
CA ALA A 246 5.38 24.52 -7.42
C ALA A 246 6.50 25.15 -8.27
N LEU A 247 6.82 24.55 -9.43
CA LEU A 247 7.79 25.11 -10.38
C LEU A 247 7.34 26.43 -11.00
N LYS A 248 6.04 26.60 -11.30
CA LYS A 248 5.50 27.86 -11.80
C LYS A 248 5.59 28.97 -10.76
N GLU A 249 5.27 28.65 -9.51
CA GLU A 249 5.32 29.62 -8.40
C GLU A 249 6.75 29.97 -7.99
N LYS A 250 7.68 29.03 -8.12
CA LYS A 250 9.07 29.15 -7.68
C LYS A 250 10.05 28.59 -8.73
N PRO A 251 10.31 29.35 -9.83
CA PRO A 251 11.15 28.89 -10.94
C PRO A 251 12.57 28.46 -10.55
N ALA A 252 13.09 28.98 -9.43
CA ALA A 252 14.39 28.61 -8.89
C ALA A 252 14.51 27.10 -8.58
N LEU A 253 13.39 26.40 -8.38
CA LEU A 253 13.35 24.95 -8.18
C LEU A 253 13.89 24.17 -9.39
N SER A 254 13.86 24.74 -10.59
CA SER A 254 14.45 24.10 -11.79
C SER A 254 15.95 23.82 -11.66
N SER A 255 16.62 24.51 -10.74
CA SER A 255 18.03 24.26 -10.42
C SER A 255 18.26 23.03 -9.53
N CYS A 256 17.23 22.48 -8.89
CA CYS A 256 17.34 21.27 -8.08
C CYS A 256 17.78 20.07 -8.93
N LYS A 257 18.57 19.18 -8.32
CA LYS A 257 19.18 18.02 -9.01
C LYS A 257 18.13 17.11 -9.68
N SER A 258 17.00 16.86 -9.01
CA SER A 258 15.91 16.06 -9.53
C SER A 258 15.31 16.62 -10.83
N PHE A 259 15.12 17.93 -10.94
CA PHE A 259 14.58 18.55 -12.15
C PHE A 259 15.61 18.59 -13.28
N ARG A 260 16.86 18.96 -12.98
CA ARG A 260 17.94 18.98 -14.00
C ARG A 260 18.21 17.61 -14.62
N ARG A 261 17.99 16.54 -13.88
CA ARG A 261 18.15 15.14 -14.34
C ARG A 261 16.87 14.50 -14.86
N ASN A 262 15.77 15.25 -14.91
CA ASN A 262 14.45 14.72 -15.22
C ASN A 262 14.08 13.50 -14.36
N ALA A 263 14.46 13.52 -13.09
CA ALA A 263 14.26 12.41 -12.14
C ALA A 263 12.91 12.51 -11.44
N LEU A 264 11.84 12.73 -12.20
CA LEU A 264 10.44 12.65 -11.78
C LEU A 264 9.91 11.30 -12.22
N LEU A 265 9.82 10.35 -11.28
CA LEU A 265 9.65 8.93 -11.57
C LEU A 265 8.26 8.47 -11.15
N PRO A 266 7.36 8.13 -12.09
CA PRO A 266 6.12 7.42 -11.76
C PRO A 266 6.47 6.02 -11.25
N LEU A 267 6.33 5.80 -9.94
CA LEU A 267 6.73 4.55 -9.30
C LEU A 267 5.56 3.94 -8.53
N PRO A 268 5.48 2.60 -8.49
CA PRO A 268 4.49 1.95 -7.65
C PRO A 268 4.78 2.26 -6.19
N TRP A 269 3.75 2.63 -5.44
CA TRP A 269 3.84 2.73 -4.00
C TRP A 269 3.81 1.34 -3.36
N TYR A 270 4.27 1.27 -2.13
CA TYR A 270 4.33 0.06 -1.35
C TYR A 270 3.99 0.36 0.10
N CYS A 271 3.23 -0.51 0.72
CA CYS A 271 3.04 -0.54 2.15
C CYS A 271 2.99 -1.99 2.63
N ARG A 272 3.17 -2.20 3.90
CA ARG A 272 3.25 -3.54 4.48
C ARG A 272 2.07 -4.47 4.16
N PRO A 273 0.81 -4.01 4.14
CA PRO A 273 -0.31 -4.84 3.68
C PRO A 273 -0.12 -5.45 2.29
N MET A 274 0.57 -4.76 1.38
CA MET A 274 0.88 -5.24 0.02
C MET A 274 2.16 -6.09 -0.04
N GLY A 275 2.59 -6.66 1.08
CA GLY A 275 3.92 -7.23 1.26
C GLY A 275 4.38 -8.26 0.23
N TRP A 276 3.47 -9.09 -0.29
CA TRP A 276 3.78 -10.07 -1.32
C TRP A 276 4.23 -9.45 -2.66
N ARG A 277 3.95 -8.15 -2.88
CA ARG A 277 4.35 -7.39 -4.07
C ARG A 277 5.76 -6.80 -3.96
N LEU A 278 6.37 -6.84 -2.76
CA LEU A 278 7.65 -6.18 -2.47
C LEU A 278 8.75 -6.45 -3.50
N PRO A 279 9.04 -7.70 -3.91
CA PRO A 279 10.12 -7.92 -4.87
C PRO A 279 9.90 -7.22 -6.21
N ARG A 280 8.66 -7.19 -6.68
CA ARG A 280 8.30 -6.52 -7.93
C ARG A 280 8.42 -5.00 -7.82
N VAL A 281 7.99 -4.44 -6.71
CA VAL A 281 8.12 -3.00 -6.44
C VAL A 281 9.60 -2.61 -6.38
N LEU A 282 10.41 -3.36 -5.63
CA LEU A 282 11.86 -3.14 -5.54
C LEU A 282 12.55 -3.21 -6.92
N GLU A 283 12.21 -4.18 -7.76
CA GLU A 283 12.74 -4.32 -9.11
C GLU A 283 12.47 -3.07 -9.96
N ILE A 284 11.23 -2.55 -9.92
CA ILE A 284 10.85 -1.36 -10.68
C ILE A 284 11.59 -0.13 -10.17
N TRP A 285 11.60 0.07 -8.86
CA TRP A 285 12.29 1.20 -8.24
C TRP A 285 13.79 1.18 -8.53
N GLN A 286 14.44 0.03 -8.33
CA GLN A 286 15.88 -0.12 -8.57
C GLN A 286 16.26 0.22 -10.02
N ARG A 287 15.50 -0.30 -10.98
CA ARG A 287 15.73 -0.01 -12.40
C ARG A 287 15.58 1.48 -12.70
N SER A 288 14.47 2.10 -12.28
CA SER A 288 14.20 3.51 -12.55
C SER A 288 15.22 4.45 -11.88
N LEU A 289 15.64 4.14 -10.65
CA LEU A 289 16.66 4.93 -9.96
C LEU A 289 18.04 4.80 -10.61
N LYS A 290 18.40 3.64 -11.15
CA LYS A 290 19.65 3.48 -11.91
C LYS A 290 19.68 4.32 -13.18
N GLU A 291 18.57 4.36 -13.95
CA GLU A 291 18.46 5.16 -15.16
C GLU A 291 18.72 6.66 -14.91
N VAL A 292 18.31 7.20 -13.76
CA VAL A 292 18.51 8.63 -13.41
C VAL A 292 19.80 8.90 -12.66
N SER A 293 20.43 7.89 -12.06
CA SER A 293 21.74 8.06 -11.41
C SER A 293 22.92 8.06 -12.39
N GLY A 294 22.68 7.66 -13.63
CA GLY A 294 23.72 7.68 -14.68
C GLY A 294 24.69 6.49 -14.60
N LEU A 295 24.23 5.38 -14.01
CA LEU A 295 24.97 4.11 -13.94
C LEU A 295 24.60 3.16 -15.08
#